data_14ea47953c3c6b2cfd28b27991352f53
#
_entry.id   14ea47953c3c6b2cfd28b27991352f53
#
_cell.length_a   1.000
_cell.length_b   1.000
_cell.length_c   1.000
_cell.angle_alpha   90.00
_cell.angle_beta   90.00
_cell.angle_gamma   90.00
#
_symmetry.space_group_name_H-M   'P 1'
#
loop_
_entity.id
_entity.type
_entity.pdbx_description
1 polymer ?
#
loop_
_entity_poly.entity_id
_entity_poly.type
_entity_poly.pdbx_seq_one_letter_code
_entity_poly.pdbx_strand_id
1 'polypeptide(L)'
;MINELLLALILSTSVSVRTSNDDTKPLDYEYSIKGEKSKGNFTYNMKRDWERELGTEYVDDVISFNHKFKFLYYGVDYMNKESKDIFYTIHNVGLFHKSGVKAGLSIKEDIPLLSIGFNKKLKKDDLEYNIGLSFKSNFNDSDIYSIKSELKKWFGRFNIFGLYKHEYYNEKEDFQFKVGIGVKL
;
A
#
# COMPACT_ATOMS: atom_id res chain seq x y z
N MET A 1 -12.07 -18.38 -19.53
CA MET A 1 -10.76 -17.95 -18.95
C MET A 1 -10.80 -16.61 -18.22
N ILE A 2 -11.32 -15.52 -18.82
CA ILE A 2 -11.42 -14.21 -18.12
C ILE A 2 -12.44 -14.27 -16.96
N ASN A 3 -13.56 -14.96 -17.13
CA ASN A 3 -14.59 -15.10 -16.08
C ASN A 3 -14.13 -15.92 -14.87
N GLU A 4 -13.26 -16.89 -15.04
CA GLU A 4 -12.68 -17.65 -13.91
C GLU A 4 -11.60 -16.87 -13.16
N LEU A 5 -10.96 -15.91 -13.82
CA LEU A 5 -10.02 -14.98 -13.17
C LEU A 5 -10.75 -13.99 -12.26
N LEU A 6 -11.93 -13.55 -12.61
CA LEU A 6 -12.74 -12.61 -11.83
C LEU A 6 -13.42 -13.27 -10.61
N LEU A 7 -13.80 -14.55 -10.70
CA LEU A 7 -14.55 -15.26 -9.65
C LEU A 7 -13.77 -15.63 -8.40
N ALA A 8 -12.45 -15.51 -8.39
CA ALA A 8 -11.63 -15.82 -7.22
C ALA A 8 -10.87 -14.59 -6.67
N LEU A 9 -11.36 -13.38 -6.94
CA LEU A 9 -10.84 -12.17 -6.29
C LEU A 9 -11.32 -12.18 -4.83
N ILE A 10 -10.38 -12.12 -3.90
CA ILE A 10 -10.72 -11.81 -2.50
C ILE A 10 -11.00 -10.31 -2.46
N LEU A 11 -12.27 -9.95 -2.51
CA LEU A 11 -12.68 -8.57 -2.36
C LEU A 11 -12.69 -8.21 -0.87
N SER A 12 -12.14 -7.07 -0.54
CA SER A 12 -12.27 -6.46 0.77
C SER A 12 -12.60 -5.00 0.61
N THR A 13 -13.50 -4.52 1.45
CA THR A 13 -13.81 -3.10 1.54
C THR A 13 -13.38 -2.58 2.90
N SER A 14 -12.97 -1.34 2.97
CA SER A 14 -12.67 -0.68 4.23
C SER A 14 -13.10 0.78 4.18
N VAL A 15 -13.52 1.26 5.34
CA VAL A 15 -13.75 2.69 5.60
C VAL A 15 -12.81 3.08 6.71
N SER A 16 -12.12 4.17 6.55
CA SER A 16 -11.20 4.69 7.56
C SER A 16 -11.25 6.20 7.64
N VAL A 17 -10.94 6.70 8.80
CA VAL A 17 -10.71 8.12 9.06
C VAL A 17 -9.21 8.32 9.18
N ARG A 18 -8.69 9.31 8.49
CA ARG A 18 -7.28 9.67 8.50
C ARG A 18 -7.08 11.00 9.22
N THR A 19 -6.08 11.07 10.06
CA THR A 19 -5.56 12.32 10.58
C THR A 19 -4.10 12.46 10.17
N SER A 20 -3.64 13.65 9.92
CA SER A 20 -2.23 13.98 9.68
C SER A 20 -1.79 15.08 10.64
N ASN A 21 -0.48 15.31 10.72
CA ASN A 21 0.07 16.41 11.51
C ASN A 21 -0.09 17.80 10.89
N ASP A 22 -0.71 17.88 9.72
CA ASP A 22 -1.04 19.15 9.09
C ASP A 22 -2.37 19.65 9.68
N ASP A 23 -2.28 20.56 10.66
CA ASP A 23 -3.42 21.13 11.37
C ASP A 23 -4.39 21.92 10.46
N THR A 24 -3.96 22.20 9.23
CA THR A 24 -4.81 22.88 8.24
C THR A 24 -5.74 21.93 7.50
N LYS A 25 -5.50 20.62 7.62
CA LYS A 25 -6.31 19.60 6.96
C LYS A 25 -7.40 19.10 7.88
N PRO A 26 -8.66 19.17 7.46
CA PRO A 26 -9.75 18.57 8.22
C PRO A 26 -9.60 17.06 8.29
N LEU A 27 -10.30 16.45 9.23
CA LEU A 27 -10.46 14.99 9.31
C LEU A 27 -11.00 14.47 7.97
N ASP A 28 -10.16 13.73 7.24
CA ASP A 28 -10.54 13.14 5.98
C ASP A 28 -11.01 11.70 6.17
N TYR A 29 -11.98 11.29 5.38
CA TYR A 29 -12.36 9.91 5.31
C TYR A 29 -11.88 9.28 4.00
N GLU A 30 -11.51 8.04 4.10
CA GLU A 30 -11.11 7.21 2.99
C GLU A 30 -12.03 6.00 2.92
N TYR A 31 -12.54 5.74 1.75
CA TYR A 31 -13.24 4.51 1.44
C TYR A 31 -12.41 3.73 0.42
N SER A 32 -12.16 2.45 0.65
CA SER A 32 -11.37 1.67 -0.27
C SER A 32 -12.00 0.33 -0.60
N ILE A 33 -11.87 -0.08 -1.86
CA ILE A 33 -12.11 -1.45 -2.33
C ILE A 33 -10.78 -2.02 -2.78
N LYS A 34 -10.40 -3.16 -2.21
CA LYS A 34 -9.21 -3.88 -2.59
C LYS A 34 -9.59 -5.28 -3.05
N GLY A 35 -9.10 -5.65 -4.23
CA GLY A 35 -9.12 -7.02 -4.73
C GLY A 35 -7.70 -7.58 -4.77
N GLU A 36 -7.49 -8.80 -4.29
CA GLU A 36 -6.23 -9.49 -4.35
C GLU A 36 -6.43 -10.92 -4.81
N LYS A 37 -5.63 -11.36 -5.78
CA LYS A 37 -5.56 -12.74 -6.22
C LYS A 37 -4.11 -13.18 -6.37
N SER A 38 -3.81 -14.33 -5.83
CA SER A 38 -2.51 -14.99 -6.01
C SER A 38 -2.70 -16.36 -6.63
N LYS A 39 -1.90 -16.67 -7.65
CA LYS A 39 -1.80 -18.02 -8.25
C LYS A 39 -0.34 -18.35 -8.42
N GLY A 40 0.14 -19.32 -7.63
CA GLY A 40 1.56 -19.65 -7.62
C GLY A 40 2.42 -18.45 -7.22
N ASN A 41 3.31 -18.05 -8.11
CA ASN A 41 4.23 -16.94 -7.88
C ASN A 41 3.69 -15.58 -8.35
N PHE A 42 2.48 -15.54 -8.90
CA PHE A 42 1.86 -14.31 -9.37
C PHE A 42 0.89 -13.75 -8.33
N THR A 43 0.95 -12.46 -8.14
CA THR A 43 -0.03 -11.71 -7.35
C THR A 43 -0.55 -10.54 -8.18
N TYR A 44 -1.84 -10.42 -8.24
CA TYR A 44 -2.56 -9.32 -8.85
C TYR A 44 -3.35 -8.59 -7.78
N ASN A 45 -3.21 -7.29 -7.71
CA ASN A 45 -3.94 -6.43 -6.79
C ASN A 45 -4.62 -5.32 -7.57
N MET A 46 -5.85 -5.03 -7.20
CA MET A 46 -6.56 -3.80 -7.57
C MET A 46 -6.94 -3.07 -6.29
N LYS A 47 -6.77 -1.77 -6.28
CA LYS A 47 -7.21 -0.92 -5.20
C LYS A 47 -7.84 0.32 -5.81
N ARG A 48 -9.01 0.69 -5.34
CA ARG A 48 -9.63 1.97 -5.62
C ARG A 48 -9.91 2.64 -4.30
N ASP A 49 -9.42 3.83 -4.16
CA ASP A 49 -9.61 4.69 -3.00
C ASP A 49 -10.47 5.87 -3.40
N TRP A 50 -11.46 6.18 -2.59
CA TRP A 50 -12.18 7.44 -2.63
C TRP A 50 -11.72 8.24 -1.41
N GLU A 51 -11.11 9.36 -1.66
CA GLU A 51 -10.67 10.28 -0.62
C GLU A 51 -11.47 11.57 -0.73
N ARG A 52 -11.81 12.15 0.41
CA ARG A 52 -12.35 13.50 0.47
C ARG A 52 -11.35 14.40 1.16
N GLU A 53 -10.85 15.38 0.44
CA GLU A 53 -9.91 16.36 0.93
C GLU A 53 -10.47 17.77 0.71
N LEU A 54 -10.58 18.57 1.78
CA LEU A 54 -11.09 19.95 1.73
C LEU A 54 -12.46 20.10 1.03
N GLY A 55 -13.32 19.09 1.15
CA GLY A 55 -14.64 19.09 0.53
C GLY A 55 -14.69 18.58 -0.91
N THR A 56 -13.54 18.29 -1.52
CA THR A 56 -13.45 17.71 -2.86
C THR A 56 -13.24 16.21 -2.77
N GLU A 57 -13.98 15.46 -3.56
CA GLU A 57 -13.85 14.00 -3.66
C GLU A 57 -12.90 13.66 -4.79
N TYR A 58 -12.00 12.71 -4.53
CA TYR A 58 -11.02 12.21 -5.49
C TYR A 58 -11.09 10.69 -5.57
N VAL A 59 -10.76 10.15 -6.72
CA VAL A 59 -10.66 8.72 -6.95
C VAL A 59 -9.23 8.36 -7.35
N ASP A 60 -8.57 7.57 -6.52
CA ASP A 60 -7.23 7.06 -6.80
C ASP A 60 -7.29 5.56 -7.12
N ASP A 61 -6.76 5.17 -8.26
CA ASP A 61 -6.69 3.77 -8.71
C ASP A 61 -5.26 3.26 -8.69
N VAL A 62 -5.08 2.07 -8.16
CA VAL A 62 -3.82 1.33 -8.23
C VAL A 62 -4.09 -0.09 -8.72
N ILE A 63 -3.40 -0.47 -9.79
CA ILE A 63 -3.39 -1.84 -10.31
C ILE A 63 -1.96 -2.35 -10.25
N SER A 64 -1.74 -3.45 -9.56
CA SER A 64 -0.41 -4.02 -9.37
C SER A 64 -0.35 -5.46 -9.87
N PHE A 65 0.68 -5.76 -10.63
CA PHE A 65 1.05 -7.11 -11.03
C PHE A 65 2.42 -7.44 -10.44
N ASN A 66 2.53 -8.52 -9.71
CA ASN A 66 3.77 -8.95 -9.10
C ASN A 66 4.04 -10.41 -9.42
N HIS A 67 5.25 -10.70 -9.83
CA HIS A 67 5.77 -12.05 -10.01
C HIS A 67 6.97 -12.28 -9.11
N LYS A 68 6.94 -13.38 -8.36
CA LYS A 68 8.05 -13.79 -7.49
C LYS A 68 8.65 -15.08 -8.02
N PHE A 69 9.95 -15.11 -8.14
CA PHE A 69 10.68 -16.30 -8.54
C PHE A 69 11.87 -16.51 -7.60
N LYS A 70 11.77 -17.54 -6.73
CA LYS A 70 12.76 -17.82 -5.67
C LYS A 70 12.98 -16.58 -4.79
N PHE A 71 14.11 -15.91 -4.97
CA PHE A 71 14.50 -14.70 -4.23
C PHE A 71 14.33 -13.41 -5.03
N LEU A 72 13.94 -13.51 -6.30
CA LEU A 72 13.69 -12.38 -7.19
C LEU A 72 12.21 -11.98 -7.18
N TYR A 73 11.93 -10.71 -7.36
CA TYR A 73 10.61 -10.25 -7.74
C TYR A 73 10.68 -9.24 -8.88
N TYR A 74 9.64 -9.24 -9.69
CA TYR A 74 9.35 -8.22 -10.68
C TYR A 74 7.90 -7.79 -10.51
N GLY A 75 7.64 -6.50 -10.59
CA GLY A 75 6.30 -5.96 -10.47
C GLY A 75 6.11 -4.75 -11.37
N VAL A 76 4.86 -4.51 -11.72
CA VAL A 76 4.42 -3.30 -12.40
C VAL A 76 3.22 -2.75 -11.63
N ASP A 77 3.30 -1.50 -11.24
CA ASP A 77 2.22 -0.77 -10.61
C ASP A 77 1.72 0.31 -11.58
N TYR A 78 0.46 0.24 -11.90
CA TYR A 78 -0.30 1.26 -12.60
C TYR A 78 -0.98 2.14 -11.57
N MET A 79 -0.73 3.43 -11.60
CA MET A 79 -1.30 4.38 -10.66
C MET A 79 -1.96 5.53 -11.41
N ASN A 80 -3.24 5.74 -11.14
CA ASN A 80 -4.00 6.91 -11.55
C ASN A 80 -4.40 7.66 -10.28
N LYS A 81 -3.90 8.87 -10.10
CA LYS A 81 -4.19 9.72 -8.95
C LYS A 81 -4.91 10.97 -9.41
N GLU A 82 -6.24 10.91 -9.39
CA GLU A 82 -7.09 12.04 -9.76
C GLU A 82 -6.84 13.27 -8.88
N SER A 83 -6.59 13.04 -7.59
CA SER A 83 -6.27 14.10 -6.62
C SER A 83 -5.05 14.96 -7.00
N LYS A 84 -4.19 14.43 -7.87
CA LYS A 84 -2.95 15.10 -8.28
C LYS A 84 -2.84 15.29 -9.79
N ASP A 85 -3.87 14.88 -10.55
CA ASP A 85 -3.84 14.81 -12.02
C ASP A 85 -2.60 14.06 -12.54
N ILE A 86 -2.29 12.94 -11.88
CA ILE A 86 -1.08 12.18 -12.16
C ILE A 86 -1.46 10.76 -12.58
N PHE A 87 -0.99 10.38 -13.74
CA PHE A 87 -1.00 9.01 -14.23
C PHE A 87 0.43 8.53 -14.46
N TYR A 88 0.82 7.42 -13.84
CA TYR A 88 2.14 6.87 -14.06
C TYR A 88 2.21 5.35 -13.86
N THR A 89 3.27 4.77 -14.40
CA THR A 89 3.62 3.36 -14.25
C THR A 89 4.93 3.24 -13.48
N ILE A 90 4.96 2.36 -12.51
CA ILE A 90 6.18 2.04 -11.77
C ILE A 90 6.59 0.60 -12.11
N HIS A 91 7.78 0.43 -12.62
CA HIS A 91 8.41 -0.86 -12.78
C HIS A 91 9.29 -1.16 -11.56
N ASN A 92 9.07 -2.31 -10.95
CA ASN A 92 9.77 -2.74 -9.75
C ASN A 92 10.53 -4.03 -10.04
N VAL A 93 11.81 -4.07 -9.72
CA VAL A 93 12.63 -5.29 -9.77
C VAL A 93 13.50 -5.37 -8.55
N GLY A 94 13.67 -6.55 -7.98
CA GLY A 94 14.53 -6.66 -6.81
C GLY A 94 14.59 -8.05 -6.21
N LEU A 95 15.20 -8.07 -5.04
CA LEU A 95 15.41 -9.26 -4.23
C LEU A 95 14.47 -9.24 -3.02
N PHE A 96 14.01 -10.41 -2.62
CA PHE A 96 13.29 -10.56 -1.37
C PHE A 96 13.76 -11.79 -0.62
N HIS A 97 13.70 -11.72 0.69
CA HIS A 97 14.01 -12.81 1.59
C HIS A 97 12.78 -13.17 2.43
N LYS A 98 12.65 -14.45 2.81
CA LYS A 98 11.53 -14.96 3.64
C LYS A 98 11.39 -14.27 4.99
N SER A 99 12.45 -13.65 5.49
CA SER A 99 12.39 -12.84 6.72
C SER A 99 11.57 -11.56 6.60
N GLY A 100 11.23 -11.14 5.37
CA GLY A 100 10.52 -9.89 5.08
C GLY A 100 11.41 -8.79 4.52
N VAL A 101 12.72 -9.01 4.41
CA VAL A 101 13.66 -8.05 3.80
C VAL A 101 13.45 -8.02 2.30
N LYS A 102 13.43 -6.82 1.73
CA LYS A 102 13.38 -6.56 0.30
C LYS A 102 14.40 -5.49 -0.06
N ALA A 103 15.03 -5.64 -1.20
CA ALA A 103 15.87 -4.60 -1.79
C ALA A 103 15.61 -4.59 -3.29
N GLY A 104 15.43 -3.42 -3.88
CA GLY A 104 15.10 -3.35 -5.29
C GLY A 104 15.22 -1.97 -5.88
N LEU A 105 15.08 -1.94 -7.19
CA LEU A 105 15.03 -0.75 -8.01
C LEU A 105 13.60 -0.58 -8.51
N SER A 106 13.08 0.62 -8.38
CA SER A 106 11.83 1.04 -8.99
C SER A 106 12.14 2.11 -10.03
N ILE A 107 11.50 2.05 -11.18
CA ILE A 107 11.62 3.07 -12.21
C ILE A 107 10.24 3.71 -12.37
N LYS A 108 10.17 4.99 -12.08
CA LYS A 108 8.97 5.80 -12.23
C LYS A 108 9.29 6.96 -13.17
N GLU A 109 8.64 7.02 -14.35
CA GLU A 109 8.85 8.10 -15.32
C GLU A 109 10.34 8.35 -15.62
N ASP A 110 11.10 7.28 -15.87
CA ASP A 110 12.54 7.28 -16.09
C ASP A 110 13.41 7.68 -14.89
N ILE A 111 12.81 7.93 -13.72
CA ILE A 111 13.55 8.22 -12.50
C ILE A 111 13.79 6.90 -11.74
N PRO A 112 15.04 6.47 -11.59
CA PRO A 112 15.36 5.31 -10.77
C PRO A 112 15.24 5.62 -9.28
N LEU A 113 14.59 4.72 -8.55
CA LEU A 113 14.44 4.78 -7.10
C LEU A 113 15.02 3.49 -6.50
N LEU A 114 16.10 3.59 -5.76
CA LEU A 114 16.54 2.48 -4.92
C LEU A 114 15.59 2.32 -3.74
N SER A 115 15.20 1.12 -3.43
CA SER A 115 14.37 0.82 -2.26
C SER A 115 14.96 -0.33 -1.46
N ILE A 116 15.04 -0.12 -0.15
CA ILE A 116 15.36 -1.18 0.82
C ILE A 116 14.23 -1.17 1.84
N GLY A 117 13.70 -2.34 2.14
CA GLY A 117 12.59 -2.42 3.06
C GLY A 117 12.55 -3.73 3.84
N PHE A 118 11.86 -3.67 4.93
CA PHE A 118 11.51 -4.81 5.75
C PHE A 118 10.01 -4.78 5.99
N ASN A 119 9.35 -5.91 5.81
CA ASN A 119 7.95 -6.05 6.13
C ASN A 119 7.72 -7.41 6.79
N LYS A 120 7.13 -7.41 7.96
CA LYS A 120 6.81 -8.62 8.70
C LYS A 120 5.37 -8.60 9.16
N LYS A 121 4.64 -9.64 8.77
CA LYS A 121 3.28 -9.89 9.23
C LYS A 121 3.33 -11.00 10.29
N LEU A 122 2.77 -10.70 11.44
CA LEU A 122 2.55 -11.64 12.53
C LEU A 122 1.04 -11.88 12.63
N LYS A 123 0.66 -13.14 12.79
CA LYS A 123 -0.73 -13.52 12.99
C LYS A 123 -0.80 -14.46 14.18
N LYS A 124 -1.67 -14.13 15.11
CA LYS A 124 -2.00 -15.01 16.24
C LYS A 124 -3.52 -14.94 16.43
N ASP A 125 -4.17 -16.08 16.29
CA ASP A 125 -5.63 -16.21 16.32
C ASP A 125 -6.30 -15.20 15.35
N ASP A 126 -7.16 -14.34 15.84
CA ASP A 126 -7.84 -13.30 15.09
C ASP A 126 -7.08 -11.97 15.05
N LEU A 127 -5.88 -11.91 15.63
CA LEU A 127 -5.06 -10.72 15.66
C LEU A 127 -3.98 -10.78 14.60
N GLU A 128 -3.90 -9.75 13.76
CA GLU A 128 -2.84 -9.57 12.78
C GLU A 128 -2.08 -8.28 13.09
N TYR A 129 -0.78 -8.38 13.13
CA TYR A 129 0.11 -7.23 13.26
C TYR A 129 1.08 -7.19 12.08
N ASN A 130 1.18 -6.06 11.45
CA ASN A 130 2.08 -5.84 10.32
C ASN A 130 2.99 -4.64 10.62
N ILE A 131 4.28 -4.84 10.54
CA ILE A 131 5.28 -3.78 10.66
C ILE A 131 6.10 -3.70 9.38
N GLY A 132 6.26 -2.49 8.87
CA GLY A 132 7.05 -2.20 7.68
C GLY A 132 8.02 -1.06 7.96
N LEU A 133 9.24 -1.23 7.47
CA LEU A 133 10.27 -0.19 7.42
C LEU A 133 10.69 -0.07 5.98
N SER A 134 10.86 1.12 5.47
CA SER A 134 11.40 1.31 4.14
C SER A 134 12.27 2.55 4.05
N PHE A 135 13.28 2.43 3.22
CA PHE A 135 14.13 3.50 2.75
C PHE A 135 14.02 3.54 1.24
N LYS A 136 13.89 4.73 0.66
CA LYS A 136 13.90 4.97 -0.78
C LYS A 136 14.79 6.17 -1.07
N SER A 137 15.58 6.08 -2.12
CA SER A 137 16.45 7.16 -2.59
C SER A 137 16.41 7.26 -4.11
N ASN A 138 16.36 8.46 -4.63
CA ASN A 138 16.50 8.74 -6.06
C ASN A 138 17.94 9.11 -6.46
N PHE A 139 18.90 8.94 -5.56
CA PHE A 139 20.33 9.26 -5.72
C PHE A 139 20.67 10.74 -5.94
N ASN A 140 19.68 11.61 -6.11
CA ASN A 140 19.94 13.00 -6.41
C ASN A 140 19.66 13.91 -5.21
N ASP A 141 18.43 13.92 -4.66
CA ASP A 141 18.09 14.89 -3.63
C ASP A 141 16.98 14.43 -2.68
N SER A 142 16.50 13.20 -2.82
CA SER A 142 15.30 12.78 -2.09
C SER A 142 15.46 11.41 -1.46
N ASP A 143 15.70 11.42 -0.16
CA ASP A 143 15.67 10.23 0.67
C ASP A 143 14.36 10.20 1.46
N ILE A 144 13.67 9.07 1.39
CA ILE A 144 12.42 8.84 2.11
C ILE A 144 12.61 7.67 3.06
N TYR A 145 12.44 7.93 4.33
CA TYR A 145 12.37 6.91 5.37
C TYR A 145 10.92 6.75 5.78
N SER A 146 10.45 5.52 5.91
CA SER A 146 9.07 5.28 6.28
C SER A 146 8.96 4.13 7.27
N ILE A 147 8.18 4.36 8.30
CA ILE A 147 7.75 3.34 9.27
C ILE A 147 6.25 3.20 9.13
N LYS A 148 5.79 1.96 9.00
CA LYS A 148 4.37 1.61 8.96
C LYS A 148 4.07 0.53 9.98
N SER A 149 3.03 0.72 10.76
CA SER A 149 2.52 -0.25 11.72
C SER A 149 1.02 -0.39 11.55
N GLU A 150 0.53 -1.61 11.42
CA GLU A 150 -0.89 -1.90 11.28
C GLU A 150 -1.27 -3.00 12.26
N LEU A 151 -2.29 -2.76 13.05
CA LEU A 151 -2.92 -3.73 13.92
C LEU A 151 -4.34 -3.98 13.43
N LYS A 152 -4.72 -5.25 13.30
CA LYS A 152 -6.04 -5.67 12.82
C LYS A 152 -6.60 -6.78 13.70
N LYS A 153 -7.81 -6.59 14.17
CA LYS A 153 -8.56 -7.62 14.92
C LYS A 153 -9.74 -8.08 14.09
N TRP A 154 -9.84 -9.39 13.89
CA TRP A 154 -10.91 -10.02 13.12
C TRP A 154 -12.05 -10.53 14.02
N PHE A 155 -13.27 -10.42 13.51
CA PHE A 155 -14.52 -10.92 14.09
C PHE A 155 -15.28 -11.62 12.95
N GLY A 156 -14.90 -12.86 12.65
CA GLY A 156 -15.39 -13.56 11.48
C GLY A 156 -14.98 -12.88 10.18
N ARG A 157 -15.92 -12.32 9.42
CA ARG A 157 -15.66 -11.59 8.18
C ARG A 157 -15.35 -10.11 8.39
N PHE A 158 -15.62 -9.57 9.55
CA PHE A 158 -15.39 -8.17 9.89
C PHE A 158 -14.03 -8.00 10.57
N ASN A 159 -13.43 -6.86 10.41
CA ASN A 159 -12.27 -6.47 11.19
C ASN A 159 -12.34 -5.00 11.59
N ILE A 160 -11.65 -4.69 12.68
CA ILE A 160 -11.31 -3.33 13.09
C ILE A 160 -9.80 -3.23 12.92
N PHE A 161 -9.33 -2.13 12.35
CA PHE A 161 -7.90 -1.91 12.19
C PHE A 161 -7.49 -0.50 12.61
N GLY A 162 -6.24 -0.42 13.08
CA GLY A 162 -5.53 0.83 13.27
C GLY A 162 -4.23 0.77 12.47
N LEU A 163 -3.90 1.85 11.79
CA LEU A 163 -2.69 2.00 11.01
C LEU A 163 -2.00 3.29 11.41
N TYR A 164 -0.73 3.18 11.69
CA TYR A 164 0.19 4.29 11.87
C TYR A 164 1.22 4.27 10.76
N LYS A 165 1.49 5.42 10.15
CA LYS A 165 2.54 5.62 9.17
C LYS A 165 3.28 6.90 9.53
N HIS A 166 4.60 6.82 9.51
CA HIS A 166 5.49 7.96 9.68
C HIS A 166 6.46 7.97 8.51
N GLU A 167 6.57 9.10 7.84
CA GLU A 167 7.51 9.34 6.74
C GLU A 167 8.37 10.55 7.06
N TYR A 168 9.64 10.41 6.80
CA TYR A 168 10.60 11.49 6.86
C TYR A 168 11.15 11.72 5.46
N TYR A 169 11.03 12.93 4.95
CA TYR A 169 11.40 13.33 3.61
C TYR A 169 11.94 14.75 3.59
N ASN A 170 13.18 14.94 3.13
CA ASN A 170 13.79 16.27 2.96
C ASN A 170 13.57 17.19 4.17
N GLU A 171 13.97 16.74 5.35
CA GLU A 171 13.83 17.47 6.62
C GLU A 171 12.38 17.73 7.06
N LYS A 172 11.40 17.16 6.38
CA LYS A 172 9.98 17.20 6.75
C LYS A 172 9.54 15.87 7.31
N GLU A 173 8.72 15.94 8.31
CA GLU A 173 8.07 14.77 8.90
C GLU A 173 6.59 14.79 8.55
N ASP A 174 6.07 13.65 8.09
CA ASP A 174 4.64 13.42 7.94
C ASP A 174 4.25 12.15 8.69
N PHE A 175 3.25 12.25 9.53
CA PHE A 175 2.68 11.09 10.18
C PHE A 175 1.17 11.04 9.98
N GLN A 176 0.69 9.83 9.75
CA GLN A 176 -0.71 9.54 9.51
C GLN A 176 -1.18 8.48 10.48
N PHE A 177 -2.36 8.68 11.00
CA PHE A 177 -3.06 7.68 11.78
C PHE A 177 -4.40 7.40 11.14
N LYS A 178 -4.71 6.11 10.91
CA LYS A 178 -5.99 5.66 10.37
C LYS A 178 -6.62 4.67 11.32
N VAL A 179 -7.90 4.80 11.54
CA VAL A 179 -8.74 3.79 12.20
C VAL A 179 -9.88 3.45 11.26
N GLY A 180 -10.20 2.19 11.15
CA GLY A 180 -11.26 1.79 10.25
C GLY A 180 -11.82 0.42 10.54
N ILE A 181 -12.86 0.10 9.80
CA ILE A 181 -13.49 -1.21 9.76
C ILE A 181 -13.39 -1.76 8.34
N GLY A 182 -13.24 -3.06 8.23
CA GLY A 182 -13.19 -3.75 6.96
C GLY A 182 -14.05 -4.99 6.96
N VAL A 183 -14.46 -5.40 5.77
CA VAL A 183 -15.23 -6.62 5.52
C VAL A 183 -14.51 -7.43 4.45
N LYS A 184 -14.44 -8.73 4.66
CA LYS A 184 -13.99 -9.70 3.65
C LYS A 184 -15.21 -10.29 2.99
N LEU A 185 -15.38 -10.02 1.73
CA LEU A 185 -16.48 -10.50 0.88
C LEU A 185 -16.21 -11.89 0.33
#